data_a71c41265a1a22b395be9a0b52dff4fc
#
_entry.id   a71c41265a1a22b395be9a0b52dff4fc
#
_cell.length_a   1.000
_cell.length_b   1.000
_cell.length_c   1.000
_cell.angle_alpha   90.00
_cell.angle_beta   90.00
_cell.angle_gamma   90.00
#
_symmetry.space_group_name_H-M   'P 1'
#
loop_
_entity.id
_entity.type
_entity.pdbx_description
1 polymer ?
#
loop_
_entity_poly.entity_id
_entity_poly.type
_entity_poly.pdbx_seq_one_letter_code
_entity_poly.pdbx_strand_id
1 'polypeptide(L)'
;MRERDLADTSGWEPWQQDYRFGVILLMPPPHVAAPIDALRQAYDPKSHAICSAHISVSDPLRRQLNDDARKELQELLRAVEPFDVQYDRPTASARRPGVAYPVSPQERFDELKRVLHQSSVFEGFAYSRRDIPAHMTIAEFLTIEDSLRICADLMDRAPRGSFWCDRLEHVVPDATFRFQRRGTFLLGTSR
;
A
#
# COMPACT_ATOMS: atom_id res chain seq x y z
N MET A 1 1.15 -14.12 16.19
CA MET A 1 -0.26 -13.69 16.32
C MET A 1 -1.10 -14.94 16.55
N ARG A 2 -1.79 -15.05 17.67
CA ARG A 2 -2.63 -16.23 17.94
C ARG A 2 -3.91 -16.11 17.12
N GLU A 3 -4.59 -17.23 16.82
CA GLU A 3 -5.84 -17.29 16.05
C GLU A 3 -6.95 -16.34 16.58
N ARG A 4 -6.86 -15.94 17.85
CA ARG A 4 -7.76 -15.00 18.53
C ARG A 4 -7.57 -13.52 18.12
N ASP A 5 -6.55 -13.19 17.31
CA ASP A 5 -6.23 -11.82 16.91
C ASP A 5 -6.82 -11.44 15.53
N LEU A 6 -7.51 -12.37 14.87
CA LEU A 6 -8.22 -12.07 13.62
C LEU A 6 -9.54 -11.35 13.94
N ALA A 7 -9.85 -10.34 13.15
CA ALA A 7 -11.11 -9.60 13.27
C ALA A 7 -12.31 -10.52 12.94
N ASP A 8 -13.45 -10.23 13.56
CA ASP A 8 -14.72 -10.78 13.09
C ASP A 8 -15.03 -10.20 11.70
N THR A 9 -15.08 -11.06 10.70
CA THR A 9 -15.28 -10.70 9.30
C THR A 9 -16.71 -10.91 8.81
N SER A 10 -17.66 -11.23 9.70
CA SER A 10 -19.04 -11.56 9.34
C SER A 10 -19.79 -10.41 8.65
N GLY A 11 -19.40 -9.17 8.95
CA GLY A 11 -19.95 -7.96 8.33
C GLY A 11 -19.22 -7.46 7.10
N TRP A 12 -18.20 -8.20 6.60
CA TRP A 12 -17.39 -7.75 5.48
C TRP A 12 -18.02 -8.12 4.13
N GLU A 13 -17.81 -7.23 3.15
CA GLU A 13 -18.11 -7.50 1.75
C GLU A 13 -17.26 -8.66 1.21
N PRO A 14 -17.71 -9.42 0.19
CA PRO A 14 -16.99 -10.58 -0.34
C PRO A 14 -15.53 -10.29 -0.71
N TRP A 15 -15.25 -9.15 -1.36
CA TRP A 15 -13.88 -8.77 -1.77
C TRP A 15 -12.98 -8.41 -0.57
N GLN A 16 -13.56 -7.98 0.55
CA GLN A 16 -12.82 -7.66 1.77
C GLN A 16 -12.23 -8.90 2.44
N GLN A 17 -12.86 -10.06 2.23
CA GLN A 17 -12.41 -11.33 2.80
C GLN A 17 -11.00 -11.72 2.34
N ASP A 18 -10.56 -11.27 1.17
CA ASP A 18 -9.19 -11.47 0.70
C ASP A 18 -8.16 -10.84 1.65
N TYR A 19 -8.52 -9.76 2.34
CA TYR A 19 -7.63 -9.01 3.22
C TYR A 19 -7.60 -9.52 4.67
N ARG A 20 -8.27 -10.62 4.99
CA ARG A 20 -8.38 -11.13 6.37
C ARG A 20 -7.03 -11.36 7.08
N PHE A 21 -5.97 -11.64 6.32
CA PHE A 21 -4.62 -11.81 6.85
C PHE A 21 -3.75 -10.56 6.65
N GLY A 22 -4.33 -9.49 6.12
CA GLY A 22 -3.67 -8.22 5.87
C GLY A 22 -2.91 -8.15 4.55
N VAL A 23 -2.10 -7.13 4.45
CA VAL A 23 -1.30 -6.78 3.26
C VAL A 23 0.00 -6.10 3.71
N ILE A 24 1.03 -6.14 2.87
CA ILE A 24 2.27 -5.40 3.09
C ILE A 24 2.19 -4.10 2.30
N LEU A 25 2.36 -2.98 3.01
CA LEU A 25 2.31 -1.63 2.44
C LEU A 25 3.62 -0.88 2.74
N LEU A 26 4.00 0.01 1.86
CA LEU A 26 4.92 1.08 2.17
C LEU A 26 4.11 2.28 2.67
N MET A 27 4.30 2.63 3.93
CA MET A 27 3.67 3.81 4.55
C MET A 27 4.65 4.98 4.49
N PRO A 28 4.34 6.10 3.82
CA PRO A 28 5.19 7.27 3.83
C PRO A 28 5.38 7.81 5.27
N PRO A 29 6.50 8.49 5.55
CA PRO A 29 6.70 9.12 6.85
C PRO A 29 5.63 10.20 7.12
N PRO A 30 5.33 10.54 8.40
CA PRO A 30 4.23 11.40 8.76
C PRO A 30 4.19 12.76 8.06
N HIS A 31 5.35 13.38 7.81
CA HIS A 31 5.44 14.68 7.13
C HIS A 31 5.04 14.61 5.64
N VAL A 32 5.14 13.42 5.02
CA VAL A 32 4.68 13.16 3.64
C VAL A 32 3.22 12.68 3.66
N ALA A 33 2.89 11.77 4.58
CA ALA A 33 1.55 11.20 4.66
C ALA A 33 0.49 12.26 5.00
N ALA A 34 0.74 13.15 5.97
CA ALA A 34 -0.25 14.08 6.47
C ALA A 34 -0.86 15.01 5.39
N PRO A 35 -0.08 15.70 4.53
CA PRO A 35 -0.67 16.51 3.47
C PRO A 35 -1.39 15.68 2.40
N ILE A 36 -0.95 14.45 2.12
CA ILE A 36 -1.64 13.54 1.18
C ILE A 36 -2.95 13.04 1.80
N ASP A 37 -2.95 12.71 3.09
CA ASP A 37 -4.16 12.30 3.81
C ASP A 37 -5.20 13.43 3.88
N ALA A 38 -4.77 14.69 3.98
CA ALA A 38 -5.68 15.83 3.88
C ALA A 38 -6.38 15.89 2.51
N LEU A 39 -5.66 15.59 1.42
CA LEU A 39 -6.26 15.46 0.07
C LEU A 39 -7.21 14.26 0.01
N ARG A 40 -6.81 13.10 0.53
CA ARG A 40 -7.65 11.90 0.60
C ARG A 40 -8.94 12.16 1.37
N GLN A 41 -8.84 12.83 2.51
CA GLN A 41 -10.02 13.20 3.31
C GLN A 41 -10.96 14.14 2.55
N ALA A 42 -10.41 15.06 1.74
CA ALA A 42 -11.21 16.01 0.97
C ALA A 42 -11.90 15.39 -0.25
N TYR A 43 -11.21 14.47 -0.96
CA TYR A 43 -11.68 13.94 -2.24
C TYR A 43 -12.21 12.50 -2.16
N ASP A 44 -11.77 11.70 -1.18
CA ASP A 44 -12.21 10.32 -0.95
C ASP A 44 -12.18 9.96 0.53
N PRO A 45 -13.08 10.53 1.34
CA PRO A 45 -13.12 10.29 2.79
C PRO A 45 -13.40 8.82 3.14
N LYS A 46 -14.04 8.05 2.25
CA LYS A 46 -14.31 6.63 2.49
C LYS A 46 -13.03 5.82 2.46
N SER A 47 -12.23 5.92 1.40
CA SER A 47 -10.95 5.22 1.31
C SER A 47 -9.94 5.73 2.35
N HIS A 48 -9.96 7.03 2.66
CA HIS A 48 -9.14 7.59 3.75
C HIS A 48 -9.48 6.95 5.10
N ALA A 49 -10.76 6.74 5.41
CA ALA A 49 -11.20 6.11 6.66
C ALA A 49 -10.77 4.64 6.79
N ILE A 50 -10.52 3.96 5.66
CA ILE A 50 -10.04 2.57 5.62
C ILE A 50 -8.54 2.50 5.89
N CYS A 51 -7.74 3.31 5.20
CA CYS A 51 -6.29 3.30 5.30
C CYS A 51 -5.72 4.69 4.95
N SER A 52 -4.73 5.17 5.71
CA SER A 52 -3.99 6.40 5.39
C SER A 52 -3.17 6.26 4.10
N ALA A 53 -2.52 7.34 3.68
CA ALA A 53 -1.66 7.36 2.49
C ALA A 53 -0.65 6.21 2.50
N HIS A 54 -0.59 5.45 1.41
CA HIS A 54 0.27 4.28 1.28
C HIS A 54 0.58 3.95 -0.18
N ILE A 55 1.58 3.09 -0.38
CA ILE A 55 1.90 2.44 -1.64
C ILE A 55 1.71 0.94 -1.46
N SER A 56 0.86 0.32 -2.27
CA SER A 56 0.66 -1.14 -2.24
C SER A 56 1.85 -1.84 -2.90
N VAL A 57 2.54 -2.69 -2.14
CA VAL A 57 3.71 -3.45 -2.60
C VAL A 57 3.49 -4.96 -2.60
N SER A 58 2.34 -5.43 -2.10
CA SER A 58 1.96 -6.84 -2.17
C SER A 58 0.48 -7.01 -2.55
N ASP A 59 0.12 -8.23 -2.96
CA ASP A 59 -1.24 -8.71 -2.87
C ASP A 59 -1.64 -8.92 -1.40
N PRO A 60 -2.93 -9.06 -1.07
CA PRO A 60 -3.35 -9.53 0.24
C PRO A 60 -2.71 -10.88 0.57
N LEU A 61 -2.27 -11.06 1.83
CA LEU A 61 -1.68 -12.30 2.29
C LEU A 61 -2.70 -13.43 2.20
N ARG A 62 -2.27 -14.59 1.70
CA ARG A 62 -3.13 -15.77 1.52
C ARG A 62 -3.14 -16.67 2.74
N ARG A 63 -2.17 -16.50 3.64
CA ARG A 63 -2.01 -17.23 4.90
C ARG A 63 -1.70 -16.26 6.02
N GLN A 64 -2.00 -16.69 7.25
CA GLN A 64 -1.65 -15.93 8.44
C GLN A 64 -0.13 -15.77 8.55
N LEU A 65 0.32 -14.56 8.86
CA LEU A 65 1.72 -14.25 9.09
C LEU A 65 2.13 -14.70 10.50
N ASN A 66 2.47 -15.99 10.65
CA ASN A 66 3.05 -16.56 11.88
C ASN A 66 4.52 -16.14 12.02
N ASP A 67 5.17 -16.57 13.11
CA ASP A 67 6.55 -16.18 13.42
C ASP A 67 7.57 -16.67 12.38
N ASP A 68 7.37 -17.87 11.80
CA ASP A 68 8.27 -18.42 10.79
C ASP A 68 8.13 -17.69 9.46
N ALA A 69 6.90 -17.43 9.01
CA ALA A 69 6.63 -16.63 7.81
C ALA A 69 7.11 -15.17 7.99
N ARG A 70 7.05 -14.62 9.19
CA ARG A 70 7.60 -13.29 9.50
C ARG A 70 9.12 -13.27 9.37
N LYS A 71 9.82 -14.29 9.89
CA LYS A 71 11.27 -14.42 9.73
C LYS A 71 11.65 -14.58 8.28
N GLU A 72 10.98 -15.44 7.55
CA GLU A 72 11.18 -15.66 6.12
C GLU A 72 11.05 -14.34 5.31
N LEU A 73 9.95 -13.61 5.50
CA LEU A 73 9.74 -12.31 4.86
C LEU A 73 10.84 -11.30 5.23
N GLN A 74 11.26 -11.25 6.49
CA GLN A 74 12.33 -10.35 6.92
C GLN A 74 13.66 -10.71 6.25
N GLU A 75 14.00 -12.01 6.11
CA GLU A 75 15.21 -12.44 5.42
C GLU A 75 15.17 -12.08 3.93
N LEU A 76 14.06 -12.28 3.25
CA LEU A 76 13.88 -11.87 1.85
C LEU A 76 14.08 -10.35 1.68
N LEU A 77 13.49 -9.56 2.57
CA LEU A 77 13.53 -8.09 2.49
C LEU A 77 14.91 -7.50 2.85
N ARG A 78 15.76 -8.23 3.59
CA ARG A 78 17.15 -7.83 3.80
C ARG A 78 17.99 -7.78 2.54
N ALA A 79 17.60 -8.52 1.51
CA ALA A 79 18.27 -8.50 0.21
C ALA A 79 17.87 -7.28 -0.64
N VAL A 80 16.86 -6.52 -0.25
CA VAL A 80 16.40 -5.32 -0.97
C VAL A 80 17.03 -4.10 -0.33
N GLU A 81 17.91 -3.40 -1.06
CA GLU A 81 18.50 -2.15 -0.57
C GLU A 81 17.41 -1.07 -0.38
N PRO A 82 17.48 -0.28 0.71
CA PRO A 82 16.63 0.89 0.86
C PRO A 82 16.84 1.89 -0.28
N PHE A 83 15.82 2.71 -0.59
CA PHE A 83 15.87 3.64 -1.72
C PHE A 83 15.03 4.89 -1.50
N ASP A 84 15.34 5.96 -2.23
CA ASP A 84 14.53 7.17 -2.28
C ASP A 84 13.30 6.95 -3.15
N VAL A 85 12.13 7.31 -2.61
CA VAL A 85 10.86 7.35 -3.33
C VAL A 85 10.56 8.80 -3.68
N GLN A 86 10.34 9.07 -4.96
CA GLN A 86 9.96 10.39 -5.46
C GLN A 86 8.50 10.41 -5.88
N TYR A 87 7.83 11.54 -5.66
CA TYR A 87 6.48 11.82 -6.12
C TYR A 87 6.38 13.29 -6.53
N ASP A 88 5.72 13.57 -7.65
CA ASP A 88 5.64 14.94 -8.18
C ASP A 88 4.18 15.37 -8.32
N ARG A 89 3.56 15.14 -9.46
CA ARG A 89 2.19 15.57 -9.77
C ARG A 89 1.23 14.40 -9.74
N PRO A 90 0.05 14.56 -9.14
CA PRO A 90 -0.99 13.56 -9.27
C PRO A 90 -1.46 13.46 -10.72
N THR A 91 -1.87 12.27 -11.13
CA THR A 91 -2.38 11.98 -12.47
C THR A 91 -3.73 11.27 -12.37
N ALA A 92 -4.58 11.52 -13.37
CA ALA A 92 -5.81 10.76 -13.55
C ALA A 92 -5.55 9.50 -14.36
N SER A 93 -6.17 8.39 -13.96
CA SER A 93 -6.08 7.13 -14.70
C SER A 93 -7.32 6.92 -15.57
N ALA A 94 -7.10 6.67 -16.86
CA ALA A 94 -8.18 6.32 -17.78
C ALA A 94 -8.64 4.86 -17.64
N ARG A 95 -7.76 3.95 -17.20
CA ARG A 95 -8.07 2.52 -17.05
C ARG A 95 -8.89 2.22 -15.79
N ARG A 96 -8.61 2.94 -14.70
CA ARG A 96 -9.32 2.86 -13.42
C ARG A 96 -9.52 4.28 -12.96
N PRO A 97 -10.69 4.88 -13.24
CA PRO A 97 -10.93 6.27 -12.91
C PRO A 97 -10.64 6.57 -11.45
N GLY A 98 -9.71 7.49 -11.26
CA GLY A 98 -9.18 7.88 -9.95
C GLY A 98 -8.00 8.82 -10.13
N VAL A 99 -7.50 9.35 -9.03
CA VAL A 99 -6.36 10.26 -8.97
C VAL A 99 -5.31 9.71 -8.03
N ALA A 100 -4.08 9.60 -8.52
CA ALA A 100 -2.97 9.10 -7.72
C ALA A 100 -1.66 9.79 -8.10
N TYR A 101 -0.71 9.80 -7.16
CA TYR A 101 0.69 10.10 -7.45
C TYR A 101 1.36 8.88 -8.07
N PRO A 102 1.84 8.93 -9.32
CA PRO A 102 2.88 8.03 -9.76
C PRO A 102 4.11 8.23 -8.86
N VAL A 103 4.75 7.15 -8.46
CA VAL A 103 6.00 7.20 -7.67
C VAL A 103 7.14 6.62 -8.48
N SER A 104 8.37 7.01 -8.16
CA SER A 104 9.59 6.51 -8.82
C SER A 104 10.67 6.22 -7.78
N PRO A 105 11.67 5.37 -8.12
CA PRO A 105 11.84 4.63 -9.37
C PRO A 105 10.99 3.35 -9.42
N GLN A 106 10.26 3.12 -10.50
CA GLN A 106 9.34 1.96 -10.62
C GLN A 106 10.07 0.61 -10.54
N GLU A 107 11.27 0.52 -11.12
CA GLU A 107 12.09 -0.70 -11.10
C GLU A 107 12.43 -1.17 -9.68
N ARG A 108 12.57 -0.26 -8.72
CA ARG A 108 12.80 -0.61 -7.30
C ARG A 108 11.54 -1.20 -6.67
N PHE A 109 10.37 -0.68 -7.02
CA PHE A 109 9.10 -1.24 -6.58
C PHE A 109 8.84 -2.60 -7.21
N ASP A 110 9.18 -2.79 -8.47
CA ASP A 110 9.01 -4.08 -9.16
C ASP A 110 9.95 -5.14 -8.57
N GLU A 111 11.20 -4.79 -8.23
CA GLU A 111 12.11 -5.64 -7.48
C GLU A 111 11.53 -6.00 -6.12
N LEU A 112 11.08 -5.02 -5.34
CA LEU A 112 10.49 -5.20 -4.02
C LEU A 112 9.27 -6.14 -4.06
N LYS A 113 8.34 -5.90 -4.98
CA LYS A 113 7.17 -6.74 -5.21
C LYS A 113 7.57 -8.17 -5.57
N ARG A 114 8.54 -8.34 -6.47
CA ARG A 114 9.04 -9.65 -6.88
C ARG A 114 9.67 -10.42 -5.72
N VAL A 115 10.43 -9.75 -4.86
CA VAL A 115 11.04 -10.36 -3.67
C VAL A 115 9.98 -10.76 -2.65
N LEU A 116 9.03 -9.88 -2.34
CA LEU A 116 7.93 -10.16 -1.42
C LEU A 116 7.14 -11.41 -1.82
N HIS A 117 6.81 -11.55 -3.11
CA HIS A 117 6.00 -12.66 -3.61
C HIS A 117 6.76 -14.00 -3.75
N GLN A 118 8.04 -14.06 -3.35
CA GLN A 118 8.77 -15.31 -3.14
C GLN A 118 8.43 -15.99 -1.80
N SER A 119 7.80 -15.24 -0.88
CA SER A 119 7.45 -15.77 0.44
C SER A 119 6.33 -16.81 0.35
N SER A 120 6.42 -17.80 1.24
CA SER A 120 5.44 -18.86 1.42
C SER A 120 4.01 -18.37 1.70
N VAL A 121 3.84 -17.12 2.20
CA VAL A 121 2.50 -16.53 2.43
C VAL A 121 1.73 -16.26 1.14
N PHE A 122 2.40 -16.27 -0.03
CA PHE A 122 1.80 -16.10 -1.36
C PHE A 122 1.86 -17.40 -2.20
N GLU A 123 2.44 -18.47 -1.66
CA GLU A 123 2.63 -19.73 -2.40
C GLU A 123 1.33 -20.28 -2.97
N GLY A 124 1.38 -20.72 -4.24
CA GLY A 124 0.23 -21.27 -4.96
C GLY A 124 -0.73 -20.22 -5.53
N PHE A 125 -0.42 -18.92 -5.41
CA PHE A 125 -1.25 -17.84 -5.94
C PHE A 125 -0.47 -17.00 -6.96
N ALA A 126 -1.12 -16.72 -8.10
CA ALA A 126 -0.56 -15.78 -9.06
C ALA A 126 -0.56 -14.36 -8.49
N TYR A 127 0.54 -13.62 -8.73
CA TYR A 127 0.61 -12.22 -8.35
C TYR A 127 -0.32 -11.37 -9.23
N SER A 128 -1.44 -10.93 -8.66
CA SER A 128 -2.52 -10.26 -9.39
C SER A 128 -2.22 -8.80 -9.72
N ARG A 129 -1.35 -8.15 -8.94
CA ARG A 129 -0.99 -6.73 -9.09
C ARG A 129 0.36 -6.49 -9.77
N ARG A 130 0.90 -7.52 -10.42
CA ARG A 130 2.23 -7.48 -11.05
C ARG A 130 2.41 -6.30 -12.00
N ASP A 131 1.42 -6.05 -12.84
CA ASP A 131 1.48 -5.04 -13.89
C ASP A 131 0.86 -3.69 -13.47
N ILE A 132 0.56 -3.51 -12.17
CA ILE A 132 0.08 -2.25 -11.65
C ILE A 132 1.29 -1.44 -11.17
N PRO A 133 1.62 -0.30 -11.80
CA PRO A 133 2.69 0.57 -11.33
C PRO A 133 2.47 1.01 -9.89
N ALA A 134 3.55 1.15 -9.12
CA ALA A 134 3.48 1.67 -7.77
C ALA A 134 2.97 3.12 -7.79
N HIS A 135 2.06 3.45 -6.87
CA HIS A 135 1.44 4.77 -6.78
C HIS A 135 0.88 5.01 -5.38
N MET A 136 0.67 6.29 -5.03
CA MET A 136 -0.10 6.69 -3.85
C MET A 136 -1.46 7.25 -4.30
N THR A 137 -2.54 6.59 -3.92
CA THR A 137 -3.91 6.99 -4.28
C THR A 137 -4.35 8.21 -3.49
N ILE A 138 -4.94 9.20 -4.16
CA ILE A 138 -5.67 10.33 -3.55
C ILE A 138 -7.17 9.98 -3.50
N ALA A 139 -7.75 9.59 -4.63
CA ALA A 139 -9.16 9.21 -4.74
C ALA A 139 -9.34 8.11 -5.79
N GLU A 140 -10.28 7.20 -5.54
CA GLU A 140 -10.58 6.07 -6.42
C GLU A 140 -12.09 5.90 -6.62
N PHE A 141 -12.48 5.00 -7.54
CA PHE A 141 -13.89 4.75 -7.88
C PHE A 141 -14.65 6.00 -8.36
N LEU A 142 -13.96 6.89 -9.05
CA LEU A 142 -14.51 8.13 -9.62
C LEU A 142 -15.04 7.91 -11.03
N THR A 143 -15.68 8.95 -11.60
CA THR A 143 -15.83 9.07 -13.04
C THR A 143 -14.53 9.57 -13.68
N ILE A 144 -14.37 9.40 -15.00
CA ILE A 144 -13.23 9.98 -15.74
C ILE A 144 -13.24 11.51 -15.61
N GLU A 145 -14.42 12.13 -15.74
CA GLU A 145 -14.61 13.58 -15.64
C GLU A 145 -14.19 14.10 -14.26
N ASP A 146 -14.64 13.47 -13.18
CA ASP A 146 -14.24 13.85 -11.83
C ASP A 146 -12.74 13.67 -11.60
N SER A 147 -12.16 12.61 -12.12
CA SER A 147 -10.71 12.37 -12.02
C SER A 147 -9.91 13.48 -12.69
N LEU A 148 -10.32 13.91 -13.88
CA LEU A 148 -9.67 15.00 -14.61
C LEU A 148 -9.86 16.35 -13.91
N ARG A 149 -11.05 16.63 -13.38
CA ARG A 149 -11.36 17.85 -12.62
C ARG A 149 -10.50 17.93 -11.35
N ILE A 150 -10.43 16.86 -10.57
CA ILE A 150 -9.60 16.82 -9.36
C ILE A 150 -8.11 16.97 -9.72
N CYS A 151 -7.65 16.32 -10.77
CA CYS A 151 -6.27 16.43 -11.23
C CYS A 151 -5.92 17.88 -11.60
N ALA A 152 -6.80 18.57 -12.34
CA ALA A 152 -6.61 19.97 -12.71
C ALA A 152 -6.57 20.89 -11.47
N ASP A 153 -7.47 20.66 -10.51
CA ASP A 153 -7.52 21.40 -9.24
C ASP A 153 -6.25 21.20 -8.39
N LEU A 154 -5.59 20.04 -8.47
CA LEU A 154 -4.40 19.70 -7.73
C LEU A 154 -3.09 20.10 -8.41
N MET A 155 -3.10 20.49 -9.69
CA MET A 155 -1.91 20.65 -10.51
C MET A 155 -0.81 21.51 -9.86
N ASP A 156 -1.18 22.64 -9.23
CA ASP A 156 -0.23 23.60 -8.68
C ASP A 156 -0.14 23.59 -7.15
N ARG A 157 -1.07 22.91 -6.47
CA ARG A 157 -1.16 22.91 -5.00
C ARG A 157 -0.87 21.58 -4.32
N ALA A 158 -0.83 20.49 -5.11
CA ALA A 158 -0.53 19.19 -4.56
C ALA A 158 0.93 19.12 -4.06
N PRO A 159 1.18 18.52 -2.87
CA PRO A 159 2.53 18.35 -2.36
C PRO A 159 3.41 17.53 -3.29
N ARG A 160 4.70 17.82 -3.32
CA ARG A 160 5.73 17.13 -4.10
C ARG A 160 6.95 16.89 -3.26
N GLY A 161 7.71 15.87 -3.55
CA GLY A 161 8.92 15.60 -2.80
C GLY A 161 9.47 14.19 -2.95
N SER A 162 10.25 13.82 -1.96
CA SER A 162 10.79 12.47 -1.83
C SER A 162 10.83 12.03 -0.37
N PHE A 163 10.99 10.73 -0.17
CA PHE A 163 11.21 10.17 1.15
C PHE A 163 11.96 8.84 1.06
N TRP A 164 12.67 8.50 2.12
CA TRP A 164 13.46 7.28 2.21
C TRP A 164 12.58 6.07 2.53
N CYS A 165 12.66 5.03 1.70
CA CYS A 165 12.03 3.74 1.91
C CYS A 165 13.02 2.76 2.53
N ASP A 166 12.98 2.57 3.83
CA ASP A 166 13.80 1.63 4.59
C ASP A 166 12.98 0.53 5.28
N ARG A 167 11.65 0.61 5.19
CA ARG A 167 10.75 -0.31 5.88
C ARG A 167 9.39 -0.45 5.20
N LEU A 168 8.76 -1.57 5.48
CA LEU A 168 7.39 -1.87 5.08
C LEU A 168 6.55 -2.22 6.31
N GLU A 169 5.25 -2.04 6.21
CA GLU A 169 4.32 -2.32 7.29
C GLU A 169 3.36 -3.46 6.93
N HIS A 170 3.26 -4.45 7.81
CA HIS A 170 2.15 -5.39 7.79
C HIS A 170 0.95 -4.74 8.44
N VAL A 171 -0.10 -4.56 7.68
CA VAL A 171 -1.37 -4.00 8.15
C VAL A 171 -2.49 -5.01 7.98
N VAL A 172 -3.38 -5.09 8.96
CA VAL A 172 -4.51 -6.02 8.99
C VAL A 172 -5.77 -5.24 9.31
N PRO A 173 -6.87 -5.43 8.57
CA PRO A 173 -8.11 -4.74 8.87
C PRO A 173 -8.70 -5.20 10.20
N ASP A 174 -9.32 -4.28 10.94
CA ASP A 174 -10.19 -4.60 12.08
C ASP A 174 -11.61 -4.99 11.61
N ALA A 175 -12.51 -5.27 12.56
CA ALA A 175 -13.89 -5.66 12.25
C ALA A 175 -14.67 -4.61 11.43
N THR A 176 -14.25 -3.35 11.43
CA THR A 176 -14.84 -2.25 10.63
C THR A 176 -14.11 -2.03 9.30
N PHE A 177 -13.23 -2.95 8.92
CA PHE A 177 -12.39 -2.89 7.73
C PHE A 177 -11.42 -1.68 7.70
N ARG A 178 -10.93 -1.27 8.87
CA ARG A 178 -9.88 -0.24 8.98
C ARG A 178 -8.53 -0.90 9.23
N PHE A 179 -7.56 -0.57 8.41
CA PHE A 179 -6.23 -1.18 8.48
C PHE A 179 -5.45 -0.71 9.71
N GLN A 180 -5.01 -1.68 10.50
CA GLN A 180 -4.22 -1.50 11.72
C GLN A 180 -2.82 -2.06 11.52
N ARG A 181 -1.79 -1.31 11.91
CA ARG A 181 -0.41 -1.78 11.87
C ARG A 181 -0.23 -2.95 12.86
N ARG A 182 0.35 -4.05 12.37
CA ARG A 182 0.63 -5.27 13.14
C ARG A 182 2.10 -5.63 13.18
N GLY A 183 2.93 -5.01 12.37
CA GLY A 183 4.38 -5.23 12.37
C GLY A 183 5.09 -4.47 11.28
N THR A 184 6.40 -4.38 11.44
CA THR A 184 7.30 -3.67 10.52
C THR A 184 8.34 -4.66 10.01
N PHE A 185 8.74 -4.52 8.76
CA PHE A 185 9.85 -5.20 8.13
C PHE A 185 10.87 -4.16 7.66
N LEU A 186 12.15 -4.40 7.93
CA LEU A 186 13.22 -3.52 7.48
C LEU A 186 13.78 -3.99 6.14
N LEU A 187 14.13 -3.05 5.29
CA LEU A 187 14.89 -3.29 4.06
C LEU A 187 16.39 -3.24 4.36
N GLY A 188 17.18 -3.97 3.59
CA GLY A 188 18.61 -4.01 3.72
C GLY A 188 19.11 -4.70 4.99
N THR A 189 20.40 -4.86 5.09
CA THR A 189 21.08 -5.28 6.32
C THR A 189 21.32 -4.05 7.18
N SER A 190 20.88 -4.07 8.44
CA SER A 190 21.29 -3.04 9.41
C SER A 190 22.82 -2.93 9.43
N ARG A 191 23.35 -1.77 9.07
CA ARG A 191 24.76 -1.46 9.26
C ARG A 191 25.07 -1.27 10.73
#